data_5834c19f22146ab85d8fa700c836f823
#
_entry.id   5834c19f22146ab85d8fa700c836f823
#
_cell.length_a   1.000
_cell.length_b   1.000
_cell.length_c   1.000
_cell.angle_alpha   90.00
_cell.angle_beta   90.00
_cell.angle_gamma   90.00
#
_symmetry.space_group_name_H-M   'P 1'
#
loop_
_entity.id
_entity.type
_entity.pdbx_description
1 polymer ?
#
loop_
_entity_poly.entity_id
_entity_poly.type
_entity_poly.pdbx_seq_one_letter_code
_entity_poly.pdbx_strand_id
1 'polypeptide(L)'
;MKARKLFFNKPLDKLCCNCYNYSRDVTKSVTAYSQMQRRYIVNSSFSIAVHALVYLNHMEKVLSSEELARNVCTNPVLIRKVMSKLKKAGIVDTKGGNSGGYVFTADAEALTLERIAEAIDAHFVGSPWRSGDVDKECLISSGMGELMQNIYTRLDERCRESLRGITVADIDRKILKGGKEPKINEKE
;
A
#
# COMPACT_ATOMS: atom_id res chain seq x y z
N MET A 1 5.37 41.97 12.90
CA MET A 1 5.93 40.62 12.68
C MET A 1 4.94 39.80 11.84
N LYS A 2 5.28 39.53 10.58
CA LYS A 2 4.36 38.95 9.55
C LYS A 2 4.39 37.42 9.63
N ALA A 3 3.25 36.80 9.96
CA ALA A 3 3.04 35.37 9.90
C ALA A 3 2.97 34.93 8.44
N ARG A 4 3.75 33.91 8.09
CA ARG A 4 3.76 33.27 6.77
C ARG A 4 2.48 32.44 6.57
N LYS A 5 1.51 33.03 5.87
CA LYS A 5 0.49 32.28 5.12
C LYS A 5 1.07 32.01 3.73
N LEU A 6 1.51 30.82 3.45
CA LEU A 6 1.78 30.38 2.07
C LEU A 6 1.70 28.86 1.98
N PHE A 7 0.97 28.40 0.95
CA PHE A 7 0.87 27.05 0.41
C PHE A 7 -0.32 26.18 0.82
N PHE A 8 -1.57 26.66 0.59
CA PHE A 8 -2.67 25.72 0.34
C PHE A 8 -3.76 26.43 -0.46
N ASN A 9 -3.48 26.77 -1.72
CA ASN A 9 -4.50 27.19 -2.66
C ASN A 9 -4.10 26.87 -4.10
N LYS A 10 -3.80 25.58 -4.36
CA LYS A 10 -3.76 25.04 -5.73
C LYS A 10 -4.76 23.89 -5.79
N PRO A 11 -5.63 23.84 -6.82
CA PRO A 11 -6.53 22.73 -7.00
C PRO A 11 -5.72 21.42 -7.08
N LEU A 12 -6.13 20.41 -6.31
CA LEU A 12 -5.48 19.10 -6.13
C LEU A 12 -5.22 18.35 -7.44
N ASP A 13 -5.89 18.72 -8.50
CA ASP A 13 -5.80 18.17 -9.85
C ASP A 13 -4.48 18.51 -10.59
N LYS A 14 -3.71 19.51 -10.11
CA LYS A 14 -2.43 19.92 -10.74
C LYS A 14 -1.16 19.49 -10.00
N LEU A 15 -1.28 18.92 -8.81
CA LEU A 15 -0.09 18.55 -7.99
C LEU A 15 0.48 17.16 -8.28
N CYS A 16 -0.26 16.29 -8.96
CA CYS A 16 0.17 14.91 -9.20
C CYS A 16 0.93 14.68 -10.51
N CYS A 17 0.96 15.66 -11.44
CA CYS A 17 1.59 15.48 -12.77
C CYS A 17 3.10 15.72 -12.82
N ASN A 18 3.75 16.08 -11.71
CA ASN A 18 5.18 16.40 -11.75
C ASN A 18 6.11 15.17 -11.61
N CYS A 19 5.55 13.98 -11.34
CA CYS A 19 6.34 12.75 -11.28
C CYS A 19 6.77 12.24 -12.67
N TYR A 20 6.11 12.69 -13.75
CA TYR A 20 6.41 12.23 -15.11
C TYR A 20 7.51 13.05 -15.82
N ASN A 21 7.81 14.26 -15.35
CA ASN A 21 8.85 15.12 -15.92
C ASN A 21 10.20 15.10 -15.19
N TYR A 22 10.35 14.26 -14.14
CA TYR A 22 11.60 14.14 -13.39
C TYR A 22 12.62 13.19 -14.05
N SER A 23 12.39 12.72 -15.26
CA SER A 23 13.24 11.69 -15.90
C SER A 23 14.31 12.24 -16.86
N ARG A 24 14.65 13.53 -16.86
CA ARG A 24 15.69 14.05 -17.78
C ARG A 24 17.04 14.44 -17.18
N ASP A 25 17.19 14.47 -15.83
CA ASP A 25 18.46 14.92 -15.22
C ASP A 25 19.06 13.96 -14.16
N VAL A 26 18.70 12.67 -14.18
CA VAL A 26 19.03 11.75 -13.08
C VAL A 26 19.85 10.55 -13.55
N THR A 27 20.87 10.74 -14.37
CA THR A 27 21.79 9.62 -14.67
C THR A 27 22.78 9.30 -13.54
N LYS A 28 22.86 10.13 -12.48
CA LYS A 28 23.72 9.87 -11.30
C LYS A 28 22.97 9.48 -10.03
N SER A 29 21.66 9.71 -9.93
CA SER A 29 20.86 9.31 -8.75
C SER A 29 20.09 8.02 -8.97
N VAL A 30 19.93 7.54 -10.20
CA VAL A 30 19.19 6.31 -10.54
C VAL A 30 19.86 5.06 -9.95
N THR A 31 21.17 5.02 -9.85
CA THR A 31 21.90 3.88 -9.25
C THR A 31 21.69 3.77 -7.74
N ALA A 32 21.64 4.90 -7.02
CA ALA A 32 21.36 4.89 -5.58
C ALA A 32 19.88 4.56 -5.29
N TYR A 33 18.95 5.12 -6.10
CA TYR A 33 17.51 4.86 -5.98
C TYR A 33 17.15 3.41 -6.35
N SER A 34 17.76 2.85 -7.40
CA SER A 34 17.54 1.46 -7.82
C SER A 34 18.12 0.45 -6.82
N GLN A 35 19.21 0.79 -6.12
CA GLN A 35 19.75 -0.03 -5.05
C GLN A 35 18.90 0.05 -3.77
N MET A 36 18.28 1.22 -3.51
CA MET A 36 17.36 1.39 -2.38
C MET A 36 16.03 0.67 -2.61
N GLN A 37 15.50 0.66 -3.84
CA GLN A 37 14.28 -0.09 -4.20
C GLN A 37 14.45 -1.62 -4.11
N ARG A 38 15.66 -2.16 -4.26
CA ARG A 38 15.91 -3.61 -4.10
C ARG A 38 15.87 -4.08 -2.63
N ARG A 39 15.93 -3.18 -1.66
CA ARG A 39 15.91 -3.50 -0.22
C ARG A 39 14.52 -3.55 0.40
N TYR A 40 13.51 -2.99 -0.26
CA TYR A 40 12.14 -2.98 0.24
C TYR A 40 11.23 -3.66 -0.77
N ILE A 41 11.16 -4.99 -0.74
CA ILE A 41 10.03 -5.72 -1.34
C ILE A 41 8.83 -5.51 -0.39
N VAL A 42 8.44 -4.27 -0.20
CA VAL A 42 7.12 -3.97 0.32
C VAL A 42 6.16 -4.29 -0.82
N ASN A 43 5.14 -5.07 -0.54
CA ASN A 43 4.13 -5.48 -1.50
C ASN A 43 3.48 -4.21 -2.11
N SER A 44 3.90 -3.84 -3.33
CA SER A 44 3.40 -2.66 -4.02
C SER A 44 1.87 -2.67 -4.14
N SER A 45 1.27 -3.86 -4.21
CA SER A 45 -0.19 -4.03 -4.23
C SER A 45 -0.84 -3.54 -2.95
N PHE A 46 -0.19 -3.68 -1.78
CA PHE A 46 -0.70 -3.17 -0.51
C PHE A 46 -0.72 -1.64 -0.50
N SER A 47 0.38 -1.00 -0.88
CA SER A 47 0.45 0.46 -0.97
C SER A 47 -0.56 1.02 -1.97
N ILE A 48 -0.74 0.37 -3.13
CA ILE A 48 -1.75 0.73 -4.13
C ILE A 48 -3.16 0.60 -3.55
N ALA A 49 -3.46 -0.49 -2.82
CA ALA A 49 -4.76 -0.72 -2.21
C ALA A 49 -5.10 0.36 -1.18
N VAL A 50 -4.20 0.60 -0.24
CA VAL A 50 -4.39 1.61 0.81
C VAL A 50 -4.59 3.00 0.20
N HIS A 51 -3.71 3.42 -0.74
CA HIS A 51 -3.80 4.72 -1.38
C HIS A 51 -5.13 4.87 -2.16
N ALA A 52 -5.52 3.88 -2.95
CA ALA A 52 -6.77 3.92 -3.72
C ALA A 52 -8.00 4.00 -2.81
N LEU A 53 -8.03 3.26 -1.69
CA LEU A 53 -9.13 3.28 -0.73
C LEU A 53 -9.23 4.61 0.02
N VAL A 54 -8.11 5.17 0.49
CA VAL A 54 -8.08 6.50 1.12
C VAL A 54 -8.59 7.56 0.13
N TYR A 55 -8.15 7.50 -1.12
CA TYR A 55 -8.61 8.45 -2.15
C TYR A 55 -10.10 8.28 -2.49
N LEU A 56 -10.61 7.04 -2.60
CA LEU A 56 -12.05 6.78 -2.79
C LEU A 56 -12.88 7.28 -1.61
N ASN A 57 -12.42 7.06 -0.37
CA ASN A 57 -13.08 7.57 0.83
C ASN A 57 -13.13 9.09 0.83
N HIS A 58 -12.00 9.73 0.56
CA HIS A 58 -11.89 11.19 0.54
C HIS A 58 -12.78 11.86 -0.52
N MET A 59 -12.87 11.24 -1.71
CA MET A 59 -13.63 11.82 -2.82
C MET A 59 -15.13 11.55 -2.75
N GLU A 60 -15.58 10.57 -1.99
CA GLU A 60 -16.99 10.17 -1.77
C GLU A 60 -17.77 9.99 -3.09
N LYS A 61 -17.10 9.60 -4.16
CA LYS A 61 -17.69 9.44 -5.50
C LYS A 61 -17.18 8.19 -6.21
N VAL A 62 -17.85 7.85 -7.31
CA VAL A 62 -17.39 6.79 -8.22
C VAL A 62 -16.17 7.27 -8.99
N LEU A 63 -15.08 6.47 -8.98
CA LEU A 63 -13.85 6.76 -9.70
C LEU A 63 -13.50 5.61 -10.63
N SER A 64 -13.13 5.93 -11.86
CA SER A 64 -12.64 4.97 -12.84
C SER A 64 -11.24 4.42 -12.48
N SER A 65 -10.84 3.30 -13.09
CA SER A 65 -9.49 2.78 -12.91
C SER A 65 -8.41 3.74 -13.39
N GLU A 66 -8.71 4.56 -14.38
CA GLU A 66 -7.83 5.58 -14.95
C GLU A 66 -7.64 6.77 -14.00
N GLU A 67 -8.70 7.24 -13.34
CA GLU A 67 -8.66 8.29 -12.33
C GLU A 67 -7.87 7.85 -11.10
N LEU A 68 -8.15 6.64 -10.60
CA LEU A 68 -7.39 6.05 -9.49
C LEU A 68 -5.91 5.88 -9.85
N ALA A 69 -5.60 5.39 -11.06
CA ALA A 69 -4.22 5.18 -11.51
C ALA A 69 -3.45 6.50 -11.61
N ARG A 70 -4.09 7.57 -12.05
CA ARG A 70 -3.46 8.91 -12.08
C ARG A 70 -3.14 9.42 -10.69
N ASN A 71 -4.05 9.27 -9.73
CA ASN A 71 -3.83 9.71 -8.35
C ASN A 71 -2.76 8.86 -7.65
N VAL A 72 -2.84 7.53 -7.79
CA VAL A 72 -1.88 6.58 -7.20
C VAL A 72 -0.53 6.58 -7.92
N CYS A 73 -0.40 7.25 -9.06
CA CYS A 73 0.78 7.26 -9.94
C CYS A 73 1.19 5.83 -10.36
N THR A 74 0.22 5.05 -10.86
CA THR A 74 0.44 3.65 -11.26
C THR A 74 -0.32 3.32 -12.56
N ASN A 75 -0.24 2.05 -12.98
CA ASN A 75 -0.92 1.56 -14.17
C ASN A 75 -2.39 1.17 -13.85
N PRO A 76 -3.39 1.54 -14.68
CA PRO A 76 -4.79 1.12 -14.52
C PRO A 76 -4.99 -0.40 -14.42
N VAL A 77 -4.13 -1.21 -15.05
CA VAL A 77 -4.20 -2.68 -14.95
C VAL A 77 -3.89 -3.14 -13.52
N LEU A 78 -2.91 -2.54 -12.84
CA LEU A 78 -2.61 -2.83 -11.43
C LEU A 78 -3.75 -2.40 -10.52
N ILE A 79 -4.35 -1.24 -10.77
CA ILE A 79 -5.56 -0.80 -10.05
C ILE A 79 -6.66 -1.85 -10.20
N ARG A 80 -7.02 -2.26 -11.43
CA ARG A 80 -8.07 -3.27 -11.66
C ARG A 80 -7.77 -4.59 -10.94
N LYS A 81 -6.52 -5.04 -10.92
CA LYS A 81 -6.10 -6.26 -10.22
C LYS A 81 -6.33 -6.14 -8.71
N VAL A 82 -5.94 -5.03 -8.10
CA VAL A 82 -6.10 -4.78 -6.67
C VAL A 82 -7.59 -4.61 -6.32
N MET A 83 -8.31 -3.76 -7.06
CA MET A 83 -9.72 -3.49 -6.83
C MET A 83 -10.61 -4.73 -6.99
N SER A 84 -10.26 -5.65 -7.88
CA SER A 84 -10.96 -6.95 -8.02
C SER A 84 -10.89 -7.77 -6.73
N LYS A 85 -9.73 -7.80 -6.05
CA LYS A 85 -9.58 -8.48 -4.76
C LYS A 85 -10.37 -7.78 -3.66
N LEU A 86 -10.30 -6.44 -3.60
CA LEU A 86 -11.04 -5.63 -2.62
C LEU A 86 -12.56 -5.76 -2.80
N LYS A 87 -13.05 -5.86 -4.05
CA LYS A 87 -14.45 -6.13 -4.35
C LYS A 87 -14.90 -7.51 -3.84
N LYS A 88 -14.10 -8.55 -4.07
CA LYS A 88 -14.40 -9.89 -3.54
C LYS A 88 -14.49 -9.91 -2.03
N ALA A 89 -13.75 -9.06 -1.34
CA ALA A 89 -13.78 -8.90 0.11
C ALA A 89 -14.91 -7.96 0.61
N GLY A 90 -15.73 -7.38 -0.28
CA GLY A 90 -16.84 -6.49 0.05
C GLY A 90 -16.41 -5.09 0.52
N ILE A 91 -15.17 -4.68 0.28
CA ILE A 91 -14.62 -3.39 0.70
C ILE A 91 -15.01 -2.28 -0.29
N VAL A 92 -15.11 -2.61 -1.57
CA VAL A 92 -15.52 -1.71 -2.64
C VAL A 92 -16.57 -2.39 -3.52
N ASP A 93 -17.37 -1.59 -4.21
CA ASP A 93 -18.23 -2.09 -5.28
C ASP A 93 -17.95 -1.37 -6.60
N THR A 94 -18.60 -1.85 -7.67
CA THR A 94 -18.47 -1.27 -9.02
C THR A 94 -19.81 -0.78 -9.51
N LYS A 95 -19.84 0.42 -10.10
CA LYS A 95 -20.96 0.91 -10.88
C LYS A 95 -20.67 0.75 -12.37
N GLY A 96 -21.64 0.23 -13.11
CA GLY A 96 -21.55 0.08 -14.57
C GLY A 96 -21.93 1.34 -15.33
N GLY A 97 -21.74 1.33 -16.66
CA GLY A 97 -22.10 2.43 -17.56
C GLY A 97 -20.91 3.29 -17.96
N ASN A 98 -21.20 4.34 -18.76
CA ASN A 98 -20.18 5.22 -19.34
C ASN A 98 -19.40 6.04 -18.28
N SER A 99 -20.03 6.30 -17.12
CA SER A 99 -19.45 6.93 -15.93
C SER A 99 -19.14 5.91 -14.83
N GLY A 100 -18.93 4.65 -15.19
CA GLY A 100 -18.71 3.55 -14.28
C GLY A 100 -17.35 3.59 -13.60
N GLY A 101 -17.23 2.85 -12.49
CA GLY A 101 -16.00 2.80 -11.73
C GLY A 101 -16.19 2.12 -10.39
N TYR A 102 -15.28 2.42 -9.48
CA TYR A 102 -15.26 1.88 -8.12
C TYR A 102 -15.88 2.87 -7.14
N VAL A 103 -16.58 2.36 -6.15
CA VAL A 103 -17.12 3.10 -5.02
C VAL A 103 -16.68 2.42 -3.72
N PHE A 104 -16.30 3.22 -2.74
CA PHE A 104 -15.99 2.73 -1.40
C PHE A 104 -17.30 2.42 -0.66
N THR A 105 -17.42 1.21 -0.11
CA THR A 105 -18.65 0.74 0.55
C THR A 105 -18.45 0.32 1.99
N ALA A 106 -17.21 0.10 2.40
CA ALA A 106 -16.89 -0.23 3.78
C ALA A 106 -16.91 1.02 4.67
N ASP A 107 -16.99 0.80 5.98
CA ASP A 107 -16.82 1.86 6.97
C ASP A 107 -15.32 2.16 7.15
N ALA A 108 -14.89 3.38 6.82
CA ALA A 108 -13.50 3.82 6.90
C ALA A 108 -12.96 3.85 8.33
N GLU A 109 -13.82 4.07 9.34
CA GLU A 109 -13.44 4.05 10.76
C GLU A 109 -13.20 2.62 11.27
N ALA A 110 -13.88 1.63 10.68
CA ALA A 110 -13.76 0.23 11.07
C ALA A 110 -12.79 -0.56 10.17
N LEU A 111 -12.48 -0.09 8.95
CA LEU A 111 -11.62 -0.78 8.01
C LEU A 111 -10.15 -0.60 8.37
N THR A 112 -9.56 -1.64 8.96
CA THR A 112 -8.15 -1.66 9.34
C THR A 112 -7.23 -1.99 8.15
N LEU A 113 -5.97 -1.56 8.24
CA LEU A 113 -4.95 -1.91 7.25
C LEU A 113 -4.67 -3.42 7.22
N GLU A 114 -4.81 -4.12 8.35
CA GLU A 114 -4.73 -5.58 8.41
C GLU A 114 -5.79 -6.21 7.51
N ARG A 115 -7.06 -5.78 7.62
CA ARG A 115 -8.16 -6.28 6.79
C ARG A 115 -7.93 -6.04 5.30
N ILE A 116 -7.32 -4.92 4.95
CA ILE A 116 -6.91 -4.63 3.56
C ILE A 116 -5.80 -5.60 3.12
N ALA A 117 -4.79 -5.84 3.97
CA ALA A 117 -3.71 -6.78 3.68
C ALA A 117 -4.23 -8.20 3.46
N GLU A 118 -5.16 -8.67 4.28
CA GLU A 118 -5.85 -9.95 4.12
C GLU A 118 -6.60 -10.02 2.77
N ALA A 119 -7.41 -9.00 2.48
CA ALA A 119 -8.24 -8.97 1.28
C ALA A 119 -7.44 -9.10 -0.03
N ILE A 120 -6.24 -8.56 -0.06
CA ILE A 120 -5.38 -8.62 -1.25
C ILE A 120 -4.32 -9.74 -1.19
N ASP A 121 -4.30 -10.51 -0.08
CA ASP A 121 -3.30 -11.56 0.17
C ASP A 121 -1.88 -10.99 0.15
N ALA A 122 -1.67 -9.92 0.97
CA ALA A 122 -0.38 -9.27 1.08
C ALA A 122 0.53 -10.00 2.06
N HIS A 123 1.77 -10.22 1.65
CA HIS A 123 2.85 -10.71 2.50
C HIS A 123 3.93 -9.64 2.62
N PHE A 124 4.38 -9.35 3.83
CA PHE A 124 5.37 -8.33 4.13
C PHE A 124 6.75 -8.90 4.32
N VAL A 125 6.83 -10.14 4.81
CA VAL A 125 8.08 -10.85 5.08
C VAL A 125 8.04 -12.21 4.43
N GLY A 126 9.08 -12.53 3.66
CA GLY A 126 9.22 -13.82 3.01
C GLY A 126 10.46 -13.87 2.13
N SER A 127 10.82 -15.05 1.69
CA SER A 127 11.90 -15.27 0.71
C SER A 127 11.39 -16.15 -0.42
N PRO A 128 11.61 -15.79 -1.68
CA PRO A 128 11.32 -16.66 -2.80
C PRO A 128 12.31 -17.84 -2.91
N TRP A 129 13.43 -17.74 -2.19
CA TRP A 129 14.47 -18.75 -2.18
C TRP A 129 14.37 -19.61 -0.91
N ARG A 130 14.37 -20.93 -1.09
CA ARG A 130 14.38 -21.91 -0.01
C ARG A 130 15.80 -22.42 0.22
N SER A 131 16.28 -22.34 1.46
CA SER A 131 17.58 -22.84 1.84
C SER A 131 17.59 -24.36 1.98
N GLY A 132 18.69 -24.99 1.55
CA GLY A 132 18.91 -26.41 1.72
C GLY A 132 18.16 -27.28 0.71
N ASP A 133 18.24 -28.58 0.92
CA ASP A 133 17.63 -29.61 0.08
C ASP A 133 17.09 -30.70 1.00
N VAL A 134 15.81 -31.00 0.92
CA VAL A 134 15.09 -31.93 1.79
C VAL A 134 15.55 -33.38 1.63
N ASP A 135 16.10 -33.71 0.46
CA ASP A 135 16.54 -35.08 0.13
C ASP A 135 17.98 -35.39 0.55
N LYS A 136 18.67 -34.40 1.15
CA LYS A 136 20.02 -34.61 1.64
C LYS A 136 20.03 -35.28 3.02
N GLU A 137 20.99 -36.19 3.22
CA GLU A 137 21.21 -36.85 4.51
C GLU A 137 21.66 -35.86 5.62
N CYS A 138 22.22 -34.72 5.23
CA CYS A 138 22.64 -33.68 6.18
C CYS A 138 21.41 -33.02 6.80
N LEU A 139 21.18 -33.23 8.09
CA LEU A 139 20.07 -32.68 8.87
C LEU A 139 19.97 -31.15 8.79
N ILE A 140 21.09 -30.43 8.70
CA ILE A 140 21.10 -29.00 8.54
C ILE A 140 20.56 -28.61 7.15
N SER A 141 20.99 -29.31 6.10
CA SER A 141 20.53 -29.03 4.73
C SER A 141 19.05 -29.34 4.56
N SER A 142 18.59 -30.50 5.07
CA SER A 142 17.20 -30.91 4.92
C SER A 142 16.21 -30.11 5.79
N GLY A 143 16.62 -29.66 6.98
CA GLY A 143 15.77 -28.96 7.93
C GLY A 143 15.76 -27.41 7.80
N MET A 144 16.81 -26.82 7.20
CA MET A 144 16.96 -25.35 7.19
C MET A 144 15.81 -24.63 6.47
N GLY A 145 15.32 -25.19 5.38
CA GLY A 145 14.26 -24.58 4.58
C GLY A 145 12.94 -24.41 5.34
N GLU A 146 12.55 -25.44 6.10
CA GLU A 146 11.35 -25.41 6.94
C GLU A 146 11.51 -24.45 8.13
N LEU A 147 12.66 -24.50 8.81
CA LEU A 147 12.95 -23.61 9.93
C LEU A 147 12.87 -22.13 9.50
N MET A 148 13.48 -21.79 8.38
CA MET A 148 13.43 -20.41 7.86
C MET A 148 12.02 -20.00 7.44
N GLN A 149 11.25 -20.91 6.84
CA GLN A 149 9.84 -20.63 6.50
C GLN A 149 9.02 -20.32 7.75
N ASN A 150 9.17 -21.08 8.83
CA ASN A 150 8.49 -20.85 10.09
C ASN A 150 8.87 -19.48 10.70
N ILE A 151 10.15 -19.10 10.61
CA ILE A 151 10.60 -17.77 11.06
C ILE A 151 9.93 -16.65 10.24
N TYR A 152 9.92 -16.76 8.89
CA TYR A 152 9.28 -15.76 8.03
C TYR A 152 7.77 -15.66 8.28
N THR A 153 7.08 -16.78 8.47
CA THR A 153 5.64 -16.78 8.79
C THR A 153 5.37 -15.99 10.07
N ARG A 154 6.12 -16.26 11.14
CA ARG A 154 5.96 -15.52 12.40
C ARG A 154 6.26 -14.02 12.27
N LEU A 155 7.26 -13.65 11.46
CA LEU A 155 7.58 -12.24 11.20
C LEU A 155 6.46 -11.56 10.39
N ASP A 156 5.90 -12.25 9.37
CA ASP A 156 4.79 -11.73 8.56
C ASP A 156 3.54 -11.51 9.42
N GLU A 157 3.22 -12.45 10.32
CA GLU A 157 2.13 -12.33 11.29
C GLU A 157 2.31 -11.09 12.19
N ARG A 158 3.51 -10.86 12.71
CA ARG A 158 3.81 -9.66 13.52
C ARG A 158 3.66 -8.35 12.72
N CYS A 159 4.07 -8.36 11.46
CA CYS A 159 3.82 -7.22 10.57
C CYS A 159 2.32 -6.96 10.41
N ARG A 160 1.50 -7.99 10.21
CA ARG A 160 0.04 -7.87 10.09
C ARG A 160 -0.60 -7.38 11.39
N GLU A 161 -0.21 -7.94 12.54
CA GLU A 161 -0.70 -7.49 13.84
C GLU A 161 -0.50 -6.00 14.07
N SER A 162 0.66 -5.44 13.65
CA SER A 162 0.93 -4.01 13.77
C SER A 162 -0.03 -3.12 12.95
N LEU A 163 -0.73 -3.69 11.96
CA LEU A 163 -1.68 -2.97 11.11
C LEU A 163 -3.11 -2.93 11.67
N ARG A 164 -3.42 -3.70 12.73
CA ARG A 164 -4.78 -3.78 13.34
C ARG A 164 -5.26 -2.47 13.92
N GLY A 165 -4.33 -1.66 14.45
CA GLY A 165 -4.65 -0.40 15.11
C GLY A 165 -4.73 0.80 14.15
N ILE A 166 -4.61 0.62 12.84
CA ILE A 166 -4.58 1.71 11.86
C ILE A 166 -5.73 1.52 10.88
N THR A 167 -6.62 2.51 10.79
CA THR A 167 -7.77 2.50 9.88
C THR A 167 -7.56 3.37 8.64
N VAL A 168 -8.43 3.22 7.64
CA VAL A 168 -8.45 4.09 6.46
C VAL A 168 -8.71 5.55 6.86
N ALA A 169 -9.64 5.77 7.79
CA ALA A 169 -9.96 7.09 8.31
C ALA A 169 -8.79 7.73 9.07
N ASP A 170 -7.97 6.94 9.78
CA ASP A 170 -6.77 7.47 10.44
C ASP A 170 -5.75 8.02 9.45
N ILE A 171 -5.56 7.32 8.32
CA ILE A 171 -4.65 7.78 7.26
C ILE A 171 -5.19 9.04 6.62
N ASP A 172 -6.47 9.09 6.28
CA ASP A 172 -7.12 10.26 5.69
C ASP A 172 -6.98 11.47 6.62
N ARG A 173 -7.32 11.31 7.90
CA ARG A 173 -7.13 12.34 8.94
C ARG A 173 -5.68 12.79 9.08
N LYS A 174 -4.73 11.85 9.04
CA LYS A 174 -3.30 12.15 9.17
C LYS A 174 -2.79 12.98 7.99
N ILE A 175 -3.22 12.64 6.77
CA ILE A 175 -2.82 13.36 5.56
C ILE A 175 -3.45 14.76 5.52
N LEU A 176 -4.75 14.87 5.81
CA LEU A 176 -5.50 16.12 5.67
C LEU A 176 -5.24 17.11 6.81
N LYS A 177 -5.02 16.65 8.04
CA LYS A 177 -4.83 17.51 9.22
C LYS A 177 -3.38 17.92 9.48
N GLY A 178 -2.44 17.60 8.59
CA GLY A 178 -1.02 17.96 8.77
C GLY A 178 -0.40 17.30 10.01
N GLY A 179 -0.69 16.05 10.20
CA GLY A 179 -0.04 15.04 11.03
C GLY A 179 0.56 15.45 12.37
N LYS A 180 -0.21 15.36 13.43
CA LYS A 180 0.38 14.92 14.71
C LYS A 180 0.47 13.40 14.64
N GLU A 181 1.68 12.85 14.80
CA GLU A 181 1.90 11.40 14.79
C GLU A 181 0.97 10.68 15.76
N PRO A 182 0.27 9.60 15.33
CA PRO A 182 -0.36 8.72 16.28
C PRO A 182 0.76 8.14 17.16
N LYS A 183 0.63 8.28 18.48
CA LYS A 183 1.50 7.60 19.42
C LYS A 183 1.32 6.10 19.20
N ILE A 184 2.29 5.46 18.58
CA ILE A 184 2.40 4.00 18.59
C ILE A 184 2.62 3.68 20.07
N ASN A 185 1.61 3.09 20.72
CA ASN A 185 1.75 2.57 22.07
C ASN A 185 2.71 1.37 21.96
N GLU A 186 3.99 1.64 22.11
CA GLU A 186 4.97 0.63 22.50
C GLU A 186 4.58 0.19 23.93
N LYS A 187 3.76 -0.83 24.01
CA LYS A 187 3.65 -1.60 25.25
C LYS A 187 4.68 -2.71 25.16
N GLU A 188 5.66 -2.62 26.06
CA GLU A 188 6.63 -3.63 26.46
C GLU A 188 6.09 -5.06 26.54
#